data_1ba938243badf001633ef4617f494212
#
_entry.id   1ba938243badf001633ef4617f494212
#
_cell.length_a   1.000
_cell.length_b   1.000
_cell.length_c   1.000
_cell.angle_alpha   90.00
_cell.angle_beta   90.00
_cell.angle_gamma   90.00
#
_symmetry.space_group_name_H-M   'P 1'
#
loop_
_entity.id
_entity.type
_entity.pdbx_description
1 polymer ?
#
loop_
_entity_poly.entity_id
_entity_poly.type
_entity_poly.pdbx_seq_one_letter_code
_entity_poly.pdbx_strand_id
1 'polypeptide(L)' 'MAEFDTGLPSIRKIQNLIKTQQNVEVKLITNDLLVGKIRWQDVQCLCLIDSSNQSTLIWRQSIVYLQPKS' A
#
# COMPACT_ATOMS: atom_id res chain seq x y z
N MET A 1 2.71 -13.54 19.13
CA MET A 1 2.28 -13.10 17.81
C MET A 1 2.39 -11.59 17.67
N ALA A 2 2.95 -11.14 16.59
CA ALA A 2 3.06 -9.71 16.37
C ALA A 2 1.70 -9.12 16.04
N GLU A 3 1.34 -8.05 16.71
CA GLU A 3 0.11 -7.34 16.43
C GLU A 3 0.35 -6.28 15.39
N PHE A 4 -0.70 -5.98 14.60
CA PHE A 4 -0.66 -4.91 13.64
C PHE A 4 -0.76 -3.59 14.39
N ASP A 5 0.37 -2.92 14.55
CA ASP A 5 0.46 -1.71 15.35
C ASP A 5 0.26 -0.48 14.47
N THR A 6 -0.93 0.13 14.55
CA THR A 6 -1.26 1.32 13.78
C THR A 6 -0.58 2.58 14.33
N GLY A 7 0.15 2.44 15.44
CA GLY A 7 0.94 3.54 15.97
C GLY A 7 2.29 3.75 15.30
N LEU A 8 2.76 2.76 14.54
CA LEU A 8 4.03 2.88 13.83
C LEU A 8 3.93 3.92 12.71
N PRO A 9 4.98 4.74 12.51
CA PRO A 9 4.92 5.82 11.51
C PRO A 9 4.58 5.33 10.11
N SER A 10 5.16 4.23 9.66
CA SER A 10 4.88 3.71 8.31
C SER A 10 3.43 3.23 8.18
N ILE A 11 2.92 2.59 9.21
CA ILE A 11 1.55 2.09 9.21
C ILE A 11 0.58 3.26 9.23
N ARG A 12 0.86 4.28 10.03
CA ARG A 12 0.01 5.47 10.08
C ARG A 12 -0.02 6.21 8.76
N LYS A 13 1.13 6.27 8.09
CA LYS A 13 1.23 6.92 6.78
C LYS A 13 0.32 6.21 5.78
N ILE A 14 0.39 4.89 5.74
CA ILE A 14 -0.44 4.10 4.82
C ILE A 14 -1.91 4.22 5.21
N GLN A 15 -2.21 4.21 6.50
CA GLN A 15 -3.58 4.36 6.97
C GLN A 15 -4.18 5.69 6.51
N ASN A 16 -3.38 6.75 6.52
CA ASN A 16 -3.82 8.05 6.04
C ASN A 16 -4.07 8.05 4.53
N LEU A 17 -3.22 7.35 3.78
CA LEU A 17 -3.41 7.22 2.34
C LEU A 17 -4.70 6.47 2.01
N ILE A 18 -5.04 5.47 2.82
CA ILE A 18 -6.31 4.75 2.67
C ILE A 18 -7.48 5.71 2.93
N LYS A 19 -7.39 6.47 4.00
CA LYS A 19 -8.46 7.36 4.41
C LYS A 19 -8.72 8.45 3.37
N THR A 20 -7.67 9.03 2.83
CA THR A 20 -7.79 10.11 1.85
C THR A 20 -7.99 9.62 0.42
N GLN A 21 -7.86 8.32 0.20
CA GLN A 21 -7.99 7.70 -1.12
C GLN A 21 -7.06 8.34 -2.15
N GLN A 22 -5.86 8.68 -1.72
CA GLN A 22 -4.87 9.30 -2.58
C GLN A 22 -4.20 8.24 -3.46
N ASN A 23 -3.92 8.60 -4.71
CA ASN A 23 -3.16 7.71 -5.58
C ASN A 23 -1.75 7.53 -5.04
N VAL A 24 -1.24 6.31 -5.13
CA VAL A 24 0.10 5.99 -4.69
C VAL A 24 0.83 5.23 -5.78
N GLU A 25 2.15 5.26 -5.69
CA GLU A 25 3.04 4.52 -6.56
C GLU A 25 3.78 3.51 -5.71
N VAL A 26 3.76 2.25 -6.13
CA VAL A 26 4.39 1.16 -5.38
C VAL A 26 5.39 0.48 -6.29
N LYS A 27 6.64 0.44 -5.85
CA LYS A 27 7.72 -0.26 -6.56
C LYS A 27 7.97 -1.59 -5.91
N LEU A 28 7.99 -2.64 -6.70
CA LEU A 28 8.20 -4.00 -6.20
C LEU A 28 9.64 -4.45 -6.46
N ILE A 29 10.08 -5.45 -5.70
CA ILE A 29 11.43 -6.01 -5.85
C ILE A 29 11.63 -6.66 -7.23
N THR A 30 10.54 -7.00 -7.91
CA THR A 30 10.56 -7.51 -9.27
C THR A 30 10.75 -6.41 -10.32
N ASN A 31 10.91 -5.17 -9.86
CA ASN A 31 11.04 -3.99 -10.70
C ASN A 31 9.74 -3.54 -11.35
N ASP A 32 8.63 -4.12 -10.96
CA ASP A 32 7.31 -3.67 -11.39
C ASP A 32 6.92 -2.41 -10.68
N LEU A 33 6.20 -1.54 -11.37
CA LEU A 33 5.70 -0.30 -10.81
C LEU A 33 4.18 -0.30 -10.90
N LEU A 34 3.54 -0.18 -9.76
CA LEU A 34 2.07 -0.19 -9.68
C LEU A 34 1.57 1.16 -9.20
N VAL A 35 0.46 1.60 -9.77
CA VAL A 35 -0.16 2.88 -9.42
C VAL A 35 -1.63 2.62 -9.12
N GLY A 36 -2.13 3.20 -8.04
CA GLY A 36 -3.52 3.04 -7.67
C GLY A 36 -3.78 3.60 -6.28
N LYS A 37 -4.87 3.16 -5.69
CA LYS A 37 -5.26 3.59 -4.34
C LYS A 37 -5.22 2.40 -3.41
N ILE A 38 -4.75 2.61 -2.20
CA ILE A 38 -4.73 1.55 -1.21
C ILE A 38 -6.11 1.47 -0.59
N ARG A 39 -6.72 0.29 -0.66
CA ARG A 39 -8.05 0.08 -0.12
C ARG A 39 -8.03 -0.36 1.33
N TRP A 40 -7.09 -1.24 1.66
CA TRP A 40 -6.89 -1.69 3.03
C TRP A 40 -5.48 -2.26 3.17
N GLN A 41 -5.08 -2.46 4.40
CA GLN A 41 -3.79 -3.06 4.70
C GLN A 41 -3.95 -3.99 5.90
N ASP A 42 -3.07 -4.98 5.98
CA ASP A 42 -2.94 -5.77 7.18
C ASP A 42 -1.46 -5.99 7.48
N VAL A 43 -1.17 -6.92 8.40
CA VAL A 43 0.20 -7.10 8.88
C VAL A 43 1.15 -7.57 7.78
N GLN A 44 0.65 -8.22 6.74
CA GLN A 44 1.49 -8.84 5.72
C GLN A 44 1.32 -8.24 4.33
N CYS A 45 0.18 -7.64 4.02
CA CYS A 45 -0.06 -7.20 2.65
C CYS A 45 -0.94 -5.96 2.58
N LEU A 46 -0.96 -5.39 1.38
CA LEU A 46 -1.82 -4.26 1.04
C LEU A 46 -2.73 -4.67 -0.10
N CYS A 47 -3.89 -4.03 -0.17
CA CYS A 47 -4.77 -4.17 -1.34
C CYS A 47 -4.75 -2.87 -2.12
N LEU A 48 -4.33 -2.95 -3.38
CA LEU A 48 -4.24 -1.80 -4.26
C LEU A 48 -5.34 -1.91 -5.33
N ILE A 49 -6.07 -0.83 -5.54
CA ILE A 49 -7.10 -0.75 -6.58
C ILE A 49 -6.59 0.19 -7.65
N ASP A 50 -6.52 -0.28 -8.89
CA ASP A 50 -6.05 0.55 -10.00
C ASP A 50 -7.22 1.26 -10.68
N SER A 51 -6.92 2.02 -11.74
CA SER A 51 -7.92 2.82 -12.45
C SER A 51 -8.97 1.95 -13.15
N SER A 52 -8.65 0.69 -13.40
CA SER A 52 -9.58 -0.27 -13.99
C SER A 52 -10.45 -0.95 -12.93
N ASN A 53 -10.35 -0.51 -11.69
CA ASN A 53 -11.06 -1.08 -10.55
C ASN A 53 -10.66 -2.52 -10.25
N GLN A 54 -9.45 -2.89 -10.65
CA GLN A 54 -8.91 -4.22 -10.39
C GLN A 54 -8.09 -4.18 -9.11
N SER A 55 -8.34 -5.14 -8.22
CA SER A 55 -7.63 -5.21 -6.95
C SER A 55 -6.42 -6.12 -7.07
N THR A 56 -5.33 -5.70 -6.45
CA THR A 56 -4.09 -6.47 -6.41
C THR A 56 -3.63 -6.57 -4.97
N LEU A 57 -3.35 -7.77 -4.52
CA LEU A 57 -2.73 -7.99 -3.21
C LEU A 57 -1.23 -7.91 -3.36
N ILE A 58 -0.62 -7.05 -2.56
CA ILE A 58 0.82 -6.85 -2.59
C ILE A 58 1.38 -7.20 -1.23
N TRP A 59 2.28 -8.18 -1.18
CA TRP A 59 2.94 -8.55 0.06
C TRP A 59 3.94 -7.45 0.43
N ARG A 60 3.93 -7.04 1.71
CA ARG A 60 4.80 -5.95 2.17
C ARG A 60 6.25 -6.22 1.89
N GLN A 61 6.69 -7.46 2.04
CA GLN A 61 8.10 -7.80 1.82
C GLN A 61 8.53 -7.69 0.36
N SER A 62 7.58 -7.55 -0.55
CA SER A 62 7.88 -7.35 -1.97
C SER A 62 8.00 -5.89 -2.35
N ILE A 63 7.74 -4.98 -1.43
CA ILE A 63 7.70 -3.54 -1.71
C ILE A 63 9.06 -2.92 -1.44
N VAL A 64 9.61 -2.25 -2.45
CA VAL A 64 10.84 -1.47 -2.30
C VAL A 64 10.50 -0.09 -1.73
N TYR A 65 9.50 0.57 -2.32
CA TYR A 65 9.00 1.82 -1.80
C TYR A 65 7.52 1.99 -2.15
N LEU A 66 6.88 2.85 -1.41
CA LEU A 66 5.50 3.25 -1.64
C LEU A 66 5.43 4.74 -1.36
N GLN A 67 4.93 5.52 -2.30
CA GLN A 67 4.88 6.96 -2.12
C GLN A 67 3.60 7.52 -2.71
N PRO A 68 3.10 8.63 -2.15
CA PRO A 68 1.94 9.30 -2.74
C PRO A 68 2.30 9.83 -4.11
N LYS A 69 1.33 9.74 -5.01
CA LYS A 69 1.50 10.28 -6.35
C LYS A 69 0.60 11.50 -6.49
N SER A 70 1.19 12.61 -6.80
CA SER A 70 0.44 13.86 -6.97
C SER A 70 0.00 14.12 -8.40
#